data_eea36e136c08cbe307d3d0e6a33b8a01
#
_entry.id   eea36e136c08cbe307d3d0e6a33b8a01
#
_cell.length_a   1.000
_cell.length_b   1.000
_cell.length_c   1.000
_cell.angle_alpha   90.00
_cell.angle_beta   90.00
_cell.angle_gamma   90.00
#
_symmetry.space_group_name_H-M   'P 1'
#
loop_
_entity.id
_entity.type
_entity.pdbx_description
1 polymer ?
#
loop_
_entity_poly.entity_id
_entity_poly.type
_entity_poly.pdbx_seq_one_letter_code
_entity_poly.pdbx_strand_id
1 'polypeptide(L)'
;MNKKKAGAAFIVLLTCALAGQALAQGPEFKSNADDLAKIRSMLEEFRQDIIHKDGYAITKLMLNPNVLFHHTNTQEEIDSARKYNAQFDGIGPSQLDGFAKLLATSKDKLEEKFRNIEIRQDGPLGLVTFNYDFVINDKVHHSGLEVWQLCKIDGQWKILSVAWTIY
;
A
#
# COMPACT_ATOMS: atom_id res chain seq x y z
N MET A 1 53.71 -54.82 49.72
CA MET A 1 52.37 -54.39 50.23
C MET A 1 51.98 -53.06 49.61
N ASN A 2 51.38 -53.14 48.44
CA ASN A 2 51.06 -51.91 47.66
C ASN A 2 49.54 -51.79 47.56
N LYS A 3 48.98 -50.79 48.21
CA LYS A 3 47.59 -50.44 48.13
C LYS A 3 47.37 -49.54 46.90
N LYS A 4 46.64 -50.05 45.89
CA LYS A 4 46.13 -49.30 44.75
C LYS A 4 44.93 -48.42 45.20
N LYS A 5 45.06 -47.11 45.05
CA LYS A 5 43.94 -46.16 45.22
C LYS A 5 43.16 -46.11 43.91
N ALA A 6 41.87 -46.49 43.98
CA ALA A 6 40.95 -46.26 42.88
C ALA A 6 40.46 -44.81 42.87
N GLY A 7 40.75 -44.09 41.79
CA GLY A 7 40.22 -42.74 41.58
C GLY A 7 38.85 -42.81 40.92
N ALA A 8 37.84 -42.28 41.58
CA ALA A 8 36.49 -42.11 41.01
C ALA A 8 36.47 -40.88 40.12
N ALA A 9 36.24 -41.09 38.84
CA ALA A 9 35.99 -39.98 37.89
C ALA A 9 34.54 -39.49 38.03
N PHE A 10 34.35 -38.28 38.48
CA PHE A 10 33.09 -37.61 38.51
C PHE A 10 32.80 -37.04 37.11
N ILE A 11 31.86 -37.66 36.36
CA ILE A 11 31.35 -37.11 35.12
C ILE A 11 30.26 -36.09 35.50
N VAL A 12 30.56 -34.80 35.34
CA VAL A 12 29.56 -33.73 35.44
C VAL A 12 28.84 -33.64 34.10
N LEU A 13 27.62 -34.15 34.03
CA LEU A 13 26.72 -33.96 32.93
C LEU A 13 26.20 -32.49 32.98
N LEU A 14 26.76 -31.65 32.12
CA LEU A 14 26.26 -30.30 31.92
C LEU A 14 24.99 -30.38 31.05
N THR A 15 23.81 -30.40 31.64
CA THR A 15 22.53 -30.27 30.94
C THR A 15 22.37 -28.80 30.53
N CYS A 16 22.69 -28.49 29.27
CA CYS A 16 22.28 -27.21 28.67
C CYS A 16 20.77 -27.20 28.53
N ALA A 17 20.07 -26.58 29.46
CA ALA A 17 18.69 -26.18 29.28
C ALA A 17 18.62 -25.12 28.20
N LEU A 18 18.26 -25.50 26.98
CA LEU A 18 17.82 -24.57 25.93
C LEU A 18 16.49 -23.97 26.40
N ALA A 19 16.58 -22.86 27.14
CA ALA A 19 15.45 -22.00 27.36
C ALA A 19 15.09 -21.40 25.99
N GLY A 20 14.13 -22.01 25.30
CA GLY A 20 13.51 -21.43 24.11
C GLY A 20 12.94 -20.10 24.53
N GLN A 21 13.58 -18.99 24.09
CA GLN A 21 12.98 -17.68 24.18
C GLN A 21 11.74 -17.72 23.30
N ALA A 22 10.57 -17.84 23.91
CA ALA A 22 9.33 -17.53 23.26
C ALA A 22 9.43 -16.05 22.85
N LEU A 23 9.67 -15.79 21.57
CA LEU A 23 9.56 -14.47 21.01
C LEU A 23 8.14 -14.02 21.35
N ALA A 24 8.00 -13.01 22.21
CA ALA A 24 6.73 -12.42 22.51
C ALA A 24 6.15 -11.95 21.16
N GLN A 25 5.14 -12.66 20.67
CA GLN A 25 4.36 -12.19 19.54
C GLN A 25 3.73 -10.87 19.99
N GLY A 26 4.01 -9.79 19.25
CA GLY A 26 3.32 -8.53 19.46
C GLY A 26 1.80 -8.72 19.36
N PRO A 27 1.00 -7.74 19.77
CA PRO A 27 -0.44 -7.84 19.69
C PRO A 27 -0.85 -8.20 18.26
N GLU A 28 -1.69 -9.23 18.14
CA GLU A 28 -2.17 -9.68 16.85
C GLU A 28 -2.99 -8.56 16.20
N PHE A 29 -2.68 -8.27 14.96
CA PHE A 29 -3.42 -7.35 14.11
C PHE A 29 -4.90 -7.76 14.00
N LYS A 30 -5.82 -6.85 14.33
CA LYS A 30 -7.26 -7.11 14.29
C LYS A 30 -7.96 -6.14 13.37
N SER A 31 -8.42 -6.65 12.24
CA SER A 31 -9.29 -5.90 11.35
C SER A 31 -10.71 -5.80 11.94
N ASN A 32 -11.33 -4.64 11.73
CA ASN A 32 -12.72 -4.40 12.07
C ASN A 32 -13.59 -4.60 10.81
N ALA A 33 -14.64 -5.44 10.90
CA ALA A 33 -15.49 -5.76 9.75
C ALA A 33 -16.21 -4.53 9.18
N ASP A 34 -16.67 -3.60 10.04
CA ASP A 34 -17.34 -2.37 9.60
C ASP A 34 -16.36 -1.43 8.87
N ASP A 35 -15.12 -1.35 9.34
CA ASP A 35 -14.09 -0.56 8.69
C ASP A 35 -13.69 -1.15 7.34
N LEU A 36 -13.57 -2.46 7.25
CA LEU A 36 -13.33 -3.14 5.96
C LEU A 36 -14.46 -2.88 4.96
N ALA A 37 -15.72 -2.89 5.40
CA ALA A 37 -16.87 -2.56 4.57
C ALA A 37 -16.83 -1.10 4.08
N LYS A 38 -16.49 -0.15 4.96
CA LYS A 38 -16.33 1.27 4.61
C LYS A 38 -15.20 1.51 3.61
N ILE A 39 -14.06 0.81 3.78
CA ILE A 39 -12.95 0.89 2.82
C ILE A 39 -13.37 0.33 1.45
N ARG A 40 -14.13 -0.78 1.41
CA ARG A 40 -14.68 -1.30 0.14
C ARG A 40 -15.65 -0.33 -0.52
N SER A 41 -16.49 0.34 0.26
CA SER A 41 -17.37 1.40 -0.26
C SER A 41 -16.60 2.56 -0.86
N MET A 42 -15.49 2.98 -0.23
CA MET A 42 -14.61 4.03 -0.75
C MET A 42 -13.98 3.64 -2.10
N LEU A 43 -13.53 2.39 -2.25
CA LEU A 43 -13.02 1.89 -3.53
C LEU A 43 -14.08 1.96 -4.64
N GLU A 44 -15.31 1.57 -4.32
CA GLU A 44 -16.42 1.67 -5.28
C GLU A 44 -16.80 3.11 -5.58
N GLU A 45 -16.81 4.01 -4.58
CA GLU A 45 -17.03 5.44 -4.76
C GLU A 45 -15.97 6.03 -5.72
N PHE A 46 -14.69 5.78 -5.47
CA PHE A 46 -13.60 6.22 -6.35
C PHE A 46 -13.82 5.74 -7.80
N ARG A 47 -14.17 4.47 -7.99
CA ARG A 47 -14.44 3.90 -9.30
C ARG A 47 -15.64 4.60 -9.99
N GLN A 48 -16.70 4.86 -9.24
CA GLN A 48 -17.88 5.55 -9.76
C GLN A 48 -17.59 7.00 -10.11
N ASP A 49 -16.76 7.68 -9.31
CA ASP A 49 -16.35 9.06 -9.59
C ASP A 49 -15.55 9.17 -10.91
N ILE A 50 -14.72 8.15 -11.22
CA ILE A 50 -14.05 8.07 -12.52
C ILE A 50 -15.08 7.92 -13.66
N ILE A 51 -16.02 7.00 -13.53
CA ILE A 51 -17.06 6.75 -14.53
C ILE A 51 -17.91 8.00 -14.77
N HIS A 52 -18.29 8.69 -13.71
CA HIS A 52 -19.09 9.92 -13.76
C HIS A 52 -18.24 11.16 -14.06
N LYS A 53 -16.91 11.02 -14.14
CA LYS A 53 -15.96 12.11 -14.40
C LYS A 53 -16.01 13.22 -13.34
N ASP A 54 -16.31 12.84 -12.10
CA ASP A 54 -16.35 13.77 -10.97
C ASP A 54 -14.97 13.90 -10.31
N GLY A 55 -14.08 14.67 -10.95
CA GLY A 55 -12.75 14.93 -10.41
C GLY A 55 -12.77 15.63 -9.04
N TYR A 56 -13.84 16.39 -8.75
CA TYR A 56 -13.99 17.04 -7.45
C TYR A 56 -14.33 16.03 -6.34
N ALA A 57 -15.22 15.08 -6.63
CA ALA A 57 -15.54 13.99 -5.69
C ALA A 57 -14.28 13.17 -5.34
N ILE A 58 -13.45 12.82 -6.34
CA ILE A 58 -12.15 12.15 -6.11
C ILE A 58 -11.29 12.92 -5.09
N THR A 59 -11.19 14.25 -5.21
CA THR A 59 -10.34 15.03 -4.27
C THR A 59 -10.88 14.99 -2.83
N LYS A 60 -12.17 14.78 -2.63
CA LYS A 60 -12.79 14.66 -1.30
C LYS A 60 -12.49 13.34 -0.59
N LEU A 61 -12.16 12.29 -1.34
CA LEU A 61 -11.70 11.03 -0.76
C LEU A 61 -10.31 11.15 -0.16
N MET A 62 -9.52 12.13 -0.60
CA MET A 62 -8.16 12.38 -0.12
C MET A 62 -8.18 13.03 1.27
N LEU A 63 -7.12 12.79 2.05
CA LEU A 63 -6.93 13.44 3.35
C LEU A 63 -6.81 14.97 3.20
N ASN A 64 -6.05 15.40 2.21
CA ASN A 64 -5.83 16.81 1.86
C ASN A 64 -5.27 16.90 0.42
N PRO A 65 -5.15 18.10 -0.16
CA PRO A 65 -4.64 18.27 -1.53
C PRO A 65 -3.18 17.87 -1.73
N ASN A 66 -2.39 17.73 -0.66
CA ASN A 66 -0.96 17.45 -0.74
C ASN A 66 -0.62 15.96 -0.57
N VAL A 67 -1.61 15.07 -0.69
CA VAL A 67 -1.36 13.63 -0.65
C VAL A 67 -0.44 13.22 -1.80
N LEU A 68 0.40 12.21 -1.57
CA LEU A 68 1.14 11.58 -2.64
C LEU A 68 0.15 10.85 -3.56
N PHE A 69 0.15 11.19 -4.84
CA PHE A 69 -0.69 10.58 -5.87
C PHE A 69 0.15 10.43 -7.15
N HIS A 70 0.77 9.26 -7.32
CA HIS A 70 1.85 9.09 -8.29
C HIS A 70 1.97 7.70 -8.85
N HIS A 71 2.29 7.57 -10.15
CA HIS A 71 2.93 6.36 -10.65
C HIS A 71 4.42 6.33 -10.27
N THR A 72 4.95 5.12 -10.14
CA THR A 72 6.39 4.90 -9.93
C THR A 72 7.09 4.89 -11.28
N ASN A 73 8.10 5.74 -11.45
CA ASN A 73 8.88 5.79 -12.69
C ASN A 73 9.86 4.63 -12.78
N THR A 74 10.05 4.12 -13.99
CA THR A 74 11.15 3.20 -14.31
C THR A 74 12.50 3.95 -14.26
N GLN A 75 13.60 3.22 -14.16
CA GLN A 75 14.93 3.84 -14.19
C GLN A 75 15.18 4.61 -15.48
N GLU A 76 14.67 4.11 -16.63
CA GLU A 76 14.78 4.78 -17.93
C GLU A 76 14.06 6.13 -17.96
N GLU A 77 12.85 6.20 -17.39
CA GLU A 77 12.09 7.45 -17.26
C GLU A 77 12.81 8.44 -16.34
N ILE A 78 13.34 7.96 -15.21
CA ILE A 78 14.15 8.78 -14.27
C ILE A 78 15.38 9.35 -14.97
N ASP A 79 16.12 8.52 -15.70
CA ASP A 79 17.33 8.94 -16.40
C ASP A 79 17.00 9.92 -17.54
N SER A 80 15.87 9.72 -18.21
CA SER A 80 15.38 10.66 -19.22
C SER A 80 15.00 12.01 -18.60
N ALA A 81 14.26 12.01 -17.50
CA ALA A 81 13.88 13.24 -16.80
C ALA A 81 15.10 14.01 -16.28
N ARG A 82 16.13 13.31 -15.78
CA ARG A 82 17.39 13.93 -15.29
C ARG A 82 18.20 14.63 -16.37
N LYS A 83 17.99 14.34 -17.64
CA LYS A 83 18.60 15.11 -18.74
C LYS A 83 18.12 16.56 -18.77
N TYR A 84 16.91 16.82 -18.26
CA TYR A 84 16.28 18.14 -18.21
C TYR A 84 16.31 18.75 -16.80
N ASN A 85 16.25 17.93 -15.78
CA ASN A 85 16.32 18.32 -14.37
C ASN A 85 17.22 17.36 -13.59
N ALA A 86 18.50 17.68 -13.46
CA ALA A 86 19.48 16.83 -12.80
C ALA A 86 19.14 16.52 -11.31
N GLN A 87 18.26 17.31 -10.69
CA GLN A 87 17.81 17.13 -9.30
C GLN A 87 16.51 16.33 -9.20
N PHE A 88 16.02 15.75 -10.30
CA PHE A 88 14.81 14.94 -10.25
C PHE A 88 14.98 13.75 -9.30
N ASP A 89 14.13 13.66 -8.30
CA ASP A 89 14.18 12.67 -7.21
C ASP A 89 13.68 11.28 -7.60
N GLY A 90 13.03 11.17 -8.75
CA GLY A 90 12.46 9.92 -9.26
C GLY A 90 10.94 9.86 -9.17
N ILE A 91 10.29 10.77 -8.46
CA ILE A 91 8.83 10.78 -8.30
C ILE A 91 8.20 12.09 -8.82
N GLY A 92 8.71 13.25 -8.40
CA GLY A 92 8.13 14.55 -8.75
C GLY A 92 6.92 14.96 -7.87
N PRO A 93 6.16 15.99 -8.27
CA PRO A 93 5.01 16.49 -7.51
C PRO A 93 3.77 15.60 -7.68
N SER A 94 2.80 15.65 -6.76
CA SER A 94 1.53 14.91 -6.83
C SER A 94 0.79 15.17 -8.16
N GLN A 95 0.24 14.11 -8.74
CA GLN A 95 -0.52 14.15 -9.99
C GLN A 95 -2.04 14.28 -9.74
N LEU A 96 -2.49 14.44 -8.50
CA LEU A 96 -3.91 14.47 -8.12
C LEU A 96 -4.70 15.53 -8.88
N ASP A 97 -4.20 16.77 -8.94
CA ASP A 97 -4.88 17.87 -9.64
C ASP A 97 -4.98 17.60 -11.15
N GLY A 98 -3.93 17.00 -11.73
CA GLY A 98 -3.91 16.61 -13.14
C GLY A 98 -4.95 15.55 -13.42
N PHE A 99 -5.07 14.54 -12.55
CA PHE A 99 -6.06 13.47 -12.66
C PHE A 99 -7.49 14.00 -12.50
N ALA A 100 -7.76 14.79 -11.47
CA ALA A 100 -9.07 15.43 -11.26
C ALA A 100 -9.49 16.28 -12.47
N LYS A 101 -8.55 17.06 -13.05
CA LYS A 101 -8.78 17.84 -14.27
C LYS A 101 -9.03 16.95 -15.48
N LEU A 102 -8.29 15.87 -15.65
CA LEU A 102 -8.52 14.88 -16.72
C LEU A 102 -9.96 14.38 -16.66
N LEU A 103 -10.41 13.93 -15.48
CA LEU A 103 -11.79 13.47 -15.31
C LEU A 103 -12.79 14.57 -15.71
N ALA A 104 -12.68 15.77 -15.15
CA ALA A 104 -13.63 16.86 -15.36
C ALA A 104 -13.70 17.35 -16.82
N THR A 105 -12.64 17.18 -17.62
CA THR A 105 -12.55 17.75 -18.97
C THR A 105 -12.58 16.73 -20.10
N SER A 106 -12.37 15.45 -19.81
CA SER A 106 -12.37 14.39 -20.80
C SER A 106 -13.73 14.23 -21.46
N LYS A 107 -13.74 14.02 -22.77
CA LYS A 107 -14.92 13.64 -23.54
C LYS A 107 -15.07 12.13 -23.68
N ASP A 108 -13.99 11.39 -23.39
CA ASP A 108 -13.94 9.96 -23.50
C ASP A 108 -14.70 9.26 -22.36
N LYS A 109 -15.15 8.04 -22.59
CA LYS A 109 -15.64 7.15 -21.53
C LYS A 109 -14.42 6.68 -20.74
N LEU A 110 -14.41 6.92 -19.44
CA LEU A 110 -13.34 6.54 -18.53
C LEU A 110 -13.86 5.51 -17.52
N GLU A 111 -13.07 4.50 -17.23
CA GLU A 111 -13.34 3.49 -16.21
C GLU A 111 -12.02 2.99 -15.65
N GLU A 112 -12.01 2.65 -14.37
CA GLU A 112 -10.94 1.88 -13.76
C GLU A 112 -11.50 0.58 -13.18
N LYS A 113 -10.94 -0.56 -13.59
CA LYS A 113 -11.38 -1.89 -13.17
C LYS A 113 -10.40 -2.43 -12.15
N PHE A 114 -10.90 -2.81 -10.97
CA PHE A 114 -10.09 -3.36 -9.89
C PHE A 114 -10.20 -4.88 -9.84
N ARG A 115 -9.06 -5.53 -9.62
CA ARG A 115 -8.94 -7.00 -9.48
C ARG A 115 -8.03 -7.33 -8.31
N ASN A 116 -8.22 -8.48 -7.68
CA ASN A 116 -7.34 -8.99 -6.61
C ASN A 116 -7.18 -8.00 -5.45
N ILE A 117 -8.31 -7.42 -5.00
CA ILE A 117 -8.31 -6.41 -3.94
C ILE A 117 -7.97 -7.08 -2.61
N GLU A 118 -6.88 -6.64 -1.99
CA GLU A 118 -6.48 -6.99 -0.64
C GLU A 118 -6.56 -5.76 0.26
N ILE A 119 -7.17 -5.92 1.43
CA ILE A 119 -7.32 -4.85 2.42
C ILE A 119 -6.76 -5.35 3.75
N ARG A 120 -5.82 -4.59 4.33
CA ARG A 120 -5.34 -4.74 5.70
C ARG A 120 -5.69 -3.48 6.48
N GLN A 121 -6.21 -3.66 7.68
CA GLN A 121 -6.63 -2.53 8.52
C GLN A 121 -6.26 -2.81 9.97
N ASP A 122 -5.67 -1.84 10.65
CA ASP A 122 -5.35 -1.87 12.08
C ASP A 122 -5.66 -0.52 12.71
N GLY A 123 -6.70 -0.48 13.54
CA GLY A 123 -7.17 0.76 14.13
C GLY A 123 -7.44 1.83 13.06
N PRO A 124 -6.77 3.00 13.12
CA PRO A 124 -6.99 4.09 12.16
C PRO A 124 -6.17 3.99 10.87
N LEU A 125 -5.36 2.96 10.68
CA LEU A 125 -4.51 2.76 9.51
C LEU A 125 -5.09 1.69 8.60
N GLY A 126 -5.15 1.96 7.30
CA GLY A 126 -5.52 1.01 6.26
C GLY A 126 -4.48 0.93 5.15
N LEU A 127 -4.32 -0.26 4.59
CA LEU A 127 -3.53 -0.52 3.39
C LEU A 127 -4.40 -1.29 2.43
N VAL A 128 -4.50 -0.80 1.19
CA VAL A 128 -5.22 -1.48 0.10
C VAL A 128 -4.26 -1.70 -1.04
N THR A 129 -4.27 -2.89 -1.62
CA THR A 129 -3.54 -3.22 -2.83
C THR A 129 -4.47 -3.91 -3.82
N PHE A 130 -4.32 -3.61 -5.10
CA PHE A 130 -5.09 -4.25 -6.16
C PHE A 130 -4.41 -4.11 -7.52
N ASN A 131 -4.72 -5.04 -8.42
CA ASN A 131 -4.42 -4.85 -9.83
C ASN A 131 -5.51 -3.99 -10.47
N TYR A 132 -5.10 -3.08 -11.36
CA TYR A 132 -6.04 -2.21 -12.06
C TYR A 132 -5.85 -2.28 -13.58
N ASP A 133 -6.94 -1.98 -14.31
CA ASP A 133 -6.91 -1.65 -15.73
C ASP A 133 -7.61 -0.30 -15.91
N PHE A 134 -6.87 0.71 -16.38
CA PHE A 134 -7.47 1.98 -16.77
C PHE A 134 -7.97 1.90 -18.21
N VAL A 135 -9.25 2.14 -18.38
CA VAL A 135 -9.98 1.90 -19.63
C VAL A 135 -10.48 3.21 -20.23
N ILE A 136 -10.17 3.43 -21.49
CA ILE A 136 -10.64 4.59 -22.25
C ILE A 136 -11.42 4.07 -23.46
N ASN A 137 -12.68 4.48 -23.61
CA ASN A 137 -13.57 4.06 -24.71
C ASN A 137 -13.59 2.53 -24.90
N ASP A 138 -13.78 1.82 -23.79
CA ASP A 138 -13.85 0.34 -23.71
C ASP A 138 -12.54 -0.40 -24.08
N LYS A 139 -11.41 0.32 -24.18
CA LYS A 139 -10.09 -0.28 -24.43
C LYS A 139 -9.17 -0.03 -23.24
N VAL A 140 -8.45 -1.07 -22.81
CA VAL A 140 -7.42 -0.92 -21.79
C VAL A 140 -6.31 -0.01 -22.36
N HIS A 141 -6.06 1.09 -21.65
CA HIS A 141 -5.01 2.05 -21.98
C HIS A 141 -3.71 1.69 -21.27
N HIS A 142 -3.79 1.35 -19.99
CA HIS A 142 -2.68 0.84 -19.19
C HIS A 142 -3.21 0.02 -18.01
N SER A 143 -2.34 -0.76 -17.43
CA SER A 143 -2.61 -1.64 -16.28
C SER A 143 -1.48 -1.55 -15.27
N GLY A 144 -1.70 -2.07 -14.06
CA GLY A 144 -0.64 -2.15 -13.08
C GLY A 144 -1.07 -2.69 -11.73
N LEU A 145 -0.20 -2.51 -10.75
CA LEU A 145 -0.49 -2.65 -9.34
C LEU A 145 -0.71 -1.26 -8.77
N GLU A 146 -1.74 -1.12 -7.95
CA GLU A 146 -2.00 0.10 -7.20
C GLU A 146 -1.99 -0.17 -5.71
N VAL A 147 -1.45 0.78 -4.94
CA VAL A 147 -1.31 0.73 -3.48
C VAL A 147 -1.86 2.00 -2.88
N TRP A 148 -2.84 1.87 -1.97
CA TRP A 148 -3.36 2.98 -1.19
C TRP A 148 -2.96 2.85 0.27
N GLN A 149 -2.54 3.93 0.87
CA GLN A 149 -2.50 4.09 2.31
C GLN A 149 -3.71 4.91 2.74
N LEU A 150 -4.38 4.47 3.79
CA LEU A 150 -5.59 5.09 4.30
C LEU A 150 -5.42 5.47 5.76
N CYS A 151 -6.08 6.55 6.17
CA CYS A 151 -6.21 6.90 7.58
C CYS A 151 -7.68 7.18 7.94
N LYS A 152 -8.04 6.92 9.19
CA LYS A 152 -9.38 7.18 9.72
C LYS A 152 -9.37 8.43 10.59
N ILE A 153 -10.07 9.47 10.14
CA ILE A 153 -10.19 10.76 10.83
C ILE A 153 -11.67 11.02 11.10
N ASP A 154 -12.03 11.32 12.34
CA ASP A 154 -13.42 11.57 12.78
C ASP A 154 -14.41 10.49 12.33
N GLY A 155 -13.95 9.23 12.36
CA GLY A 155 -14.75 8.07 11.98
C GLY A 155 -14.86 7.83 10.46
N GLN A 156 -14.25 8.67 9.62
CA GLN A 156 -14.24 8.57 8.16
C GLN A 156 -12.87 8.13 7.65
N TRP A 157 -12.86 7.22 6.68
CA TRP A 157 -11.66 6.82 5.98
C TRP A 157 -11.28 7.87 4.94
N LYS A 158 -9.99 8.19 4.85
CA LYS A 158 -9.40 9.10 3.87
C LYS A 158 -8.17 8.48 3.24
N ILE A 159 -7.93 8.77 1.97
CA ILE A 159 -6.75 8.34 1.24
C ILE A 159 -5.58 9.25 1.64
N LEU A 160 -4.54 8.65 2.20
CA LEU A 160 -3.29 9.31 2.62
C LEU A 160 -2.26 9.35 1.50
N SER A 161 -2.20 8.28 0.69
CA SER A 161 -1.37 8.21 -0.52
C SER A 161 -1.90 7.19 -1.50
N VAL A 162 -1.64 7.42 -2.78
CA VAL A 162 -1.85 6.48 -3.89
C VAL A 162 -0.54 6.37 -4.66
N ALA A 163 -0.09 5.15 -4.88
CA ALA A 163 1.06 4.86 -5.73
C ALA A 163 0.75 3.69 -6.66
N TRP A 164 1.17 3.78 -7.92
CA TRP A 164 0.89 2.71 -8.89
C TRP A 164 2.04 2.50 -9.88
N THR A 165 2.05 1.32 -10.51
CA THR A 165 2.90 1.02 -11.67
C THR A 165 2.09 1.17 -12.96
N ILE A 166 2.77 1.40 -14.09
CA ILE A 166 2.17 1.47 -15.44
C ILE A 166 2.84 0.43 -16.33
N TYR A 167 2.04 -0.41 -17.01
CA TYR A 167 2.46 -1.39 -18.02
C TYR A 167 1.62 -1.26 -19.29
#